data_279256f788f65bca6118c7219e0c861a
#
_entry.id   279256f788f65bca6118c7219e0c861a
#
_cell.length_a   1.000
_cell.length_b   1.000
_cell.length_c   1.000
_cell.angle_alpha   90.00
_cell.angle_beta   90.00
_cell.angle_gamma   90.00
#
_symmetry.space_group_name_H-M   'P 1'
#
loop_
_entity.id
_entity.type
_entity.pdbx_description
1 polymer ?
#
loop_
_entity_poly.entity_id
_entity_poly.type
_entity_poly.pdbx_seq_one_letter_code
_entity_poly.pdbx_strand_id
1 'polypeptide(L)'
;MPELGKTLITVPDAAGGAEHAVEVWDADSAQFAARLRKMAKERRKWAARAGVFAYRIYDADLPNYALAVDLYREAETGEAAVHVAEYEAPSHIDEAKAARRLEDALAIIPPALGVPEARV
;
A
#
# COMPACT_ATOMS: atom_id res chain seq x y z
N MET A 1 7.18 17.46 -12.61
CA MET A 1 8.58 17.02 -12.36
C MET A 1 8.69 16.31 -11.02
N PRO A 2 9.31 15.13 -10.97
CA PRO A 2 9.57 14.49 -9.68
C PRO A 2 10.52 15.34 -8.84
N GLU A 3 10.40 15.19 -7.53
CA GLU A 3 11.34 15.79 -6.59
C GLU A 3 12.76 15.23 -6.83
N LEU A 4 13.78 16.04 -6.54
CA LEU A 4 15.17 15.63 -6.71
C LEU A 4 15.46 14.32 -5.95
N GLY A 5 15.99 13.33 -6.64
CA GLY A 5 16.27 12.00 -6.09
C GLY A 5 15.10 11.02 -6.19
N LYS A 6 13.92 11.49 -6.60
CA LYS A 6 12.76 10.61 -6.81
C LYS A 6 12.55 10.31 -8.30
N THR A 7 11.84 9.24 -8.56
CA THR A 7 11.44 8.84 -9.90
C THR A 7 9.94 8.58 -9.92
N LEU A 8 9.35 8.54 -11.10
CA LEU A 8 7.93 8.22 -11.27
C LEU A 8 7.75 6.75 -11.59
N ILE A 9 6.80 6.13 -10.92
CA ILE A 9 6.32 4.79 -11.26
C ILE A 9 4.83 4.86 -11.58
N THR A 10 4.34 3.85 -12.28
CA THR A 10 2.91 3.71 -12.56
C THR A 10 2.31 2.70 -11.58
N VAL A 11 1.27 3.12 -10.88
CA VAL A 11 0.57 2.29 -9.89
C VAL A 11 -0.83 1.99 -10.38
N PRO A 12 -1.15 0.73 -10.72
CA PRO A 12 -2.50 0.36 -11.12
C PRO A 12 -3.44 0.32 -9.91
N ASP A 13 -4.65 0.83 -10.11
CA ASP A 13 -5.70 0.80 -9.10
C ASP A 13 -6.28 -0.61 -8.98
N ALA A 14 -6.38 -1.12 -7.77
CA ALA A 14 -6.94 -2.45 -7.50
C ALA A 14 -8.44 -2.54 -7.82
N ALA A 15 -9.15 -1.42 -7.76
CA ALA A 15 -10.60 -1.40 -7.92
C ALA A 15 -11.08 -1.17 -9.36
N GLY A 16 -10.38 -0.35 -10.14
CA GLY A 16 -10.92 0.12 -11.41
C GLY A 16 -10.03 -0.02 -12.64
N GLY A 17 -8.82 -0.48 -12.49
CA GLY A 17 -7.89 -0.59 -13.61
C GLY A 17 -7.28 0.73 -14.09
N ALA A 18 -7.57 1.85 -13.44
CA ALA A 18 -6.92 3.12 -13.72
C ALA A 18 -5.46 3.07 -13.26
N GLU A 19 -4.61 3.82 -13.94
CA GLU A 19 -3.20 3.90 -13.58
C GLU A 19 -2.86 5.29 -13.04
N HIS A 20 -2.02 5.33 -12.02
CA HIS A 20 -1.63 6.56 -11.35
C HIS A 20 -0.11 6.72 -11.37
N ALA A 21 0.38 7.92 -11.66
CA ALA A 21 1.79 8.22 -11.56
C ALA A 21 2.10 8.60 -10.10
N VAL A 22 3.09 7.95 -9.52
CA VAL A 22 3.49 8.16 -8.11
C VAL A 22 4.99 8.43 -8.06
N GLU A 23 5.38 9.47 -7.35
CA GLU A 23 6.80 9.77 -7.08
C GLU A 23 7.31 8.90 -5.94
N VAL A 24 8.42 8.20 -6.18
CA VAL A 24 9.05 7.30 -5.20
C VAL A 24 10.56 7.50 -5.16
N TRP A 25 11.17 7.17 -4.03
CA TRP A 25 12.62 7.16 -3.90
C TRP A 25 13.26 5.99 -4.63
N ASP A 26 12.61 4.83 -4.58
CA ASP A 26 13.14 3.59 -5.13
C ASP A 26 12.15 3.01 -6.16
N ALA A 27 12.62 2.85 -7.40
CA ALA A 27 11.81 2.27 -8.48
C ALA A 27 11.34 0.85 -8.15
N ASP A 28 12.08 0.11 -7.30
CA ASP A 28 11.69 -1.23 -6.86
C ASP A 28 10.38 -1.24 -6.04
N SER A 29 9.94 -0.08 -5.56
CA SER A 29 8.64 0.05 -4.89
C SER A 29 7.47 -0.32 -5.80
N ALA A 30 7.67 -0.37 -7.12
CA ALA A 30 6.68 -0.91 -8.06
C ALA A 30 6.33 -2.37 -7.75
N GLN A 31 7.26 -3.15 -7.19
CA GLN A 31 6.99 -4.53 -6.75
C GLN A 31 6.02 -4.55 -5.57
N PHE A 32 6.19 -3.61 -4.64
CA PHE A 32 5.24 -3.45 -3.54
C PHE A 32 3.85 -3.08 -4.05
N ALA A 33 3.76 -2.15 -4.99
CA ALA A 33 2.49 -1.76 -5.61
C ALA A 33 1.79 -2.94 -6.28
N ALA A 34 2.53 -3.75 -7.03
CA ALA A 34 2.00 -4.93 -7.71
C ALA A 34 1.50 -5.98 -6.73
N ARG A 35 2.26 -6.22 -5.66
CA ARG A 35 1.87 -7.18 -4.61
C ARG A 35 0.64 -6.70 -3.86
N LEU A 36 0.61 -5.42 -3.50
CA LEU A 36 -0.53 -4.82 -2.81
C LEU A 36 -1.81 -4.95 -3.65
N ARG A 37 -1.72 -4.65 -4.95
CA ARG A 37 -2.84 -4.78 -5.87
C ARG A 37 -3.37 -6.20 -5.94
N LYS A 38 -2.47 -7.17 -6.09
CA LYS A 38 -2.84 -8.59 -6.16
C LYS A 38 -3.57 -9.02 -4.90
N MET A 39 -3.01 -8.72 -3.74
CA MET A 39 -3.58 -9.13 -2.46
C MET A 39 -4.89 -8.40 -2.16
N ALA A 40 -4.99 -7.14 -2.54
CA ALA A 40 -6.22 -6.37 -2.37
C ALA A 40 -7.38 -7.01 -3.17
N LYS A 41 -7.13 -7.43 -4.40
CA LYS A 41 -8.14 -8.09 -5.23
C LYS A 41 -8.59 -9.43 -4.65
N GLU A 42 -7.63 -10.27 -4.25
CA GLU A 42 -7.93 -11.59 -3.68
C GLU A 42 -8.69 -11.47 -2.36
N ARG A 43 -8.22 -10.60 -1.46
CA ARG A 43 -8.82 -10.42 -0.14
C ARG A 43 -10.21 -9.79 -0.22
N ARG A 44 -10.43 -8.87 -1.15
CA ARG A 44 -11.74 -8.26 -1.33
C ARG A 44 -12.79 -9.30 -1.73
N LYS A 45 -12.45 -10.22 -2.61
CA LYS A 45 -13.34 -11.30 -3.01
C LYS A 45 -13.69 -12.20 -1.83
N TRP A 46 -12.68 -12.58 -1.08
CA TRP A 46 -12.88 -13.38 0.13
C TRP A 46 -13.74 -12.66 1.17
N ALA A 47 -13.43 -11.39 1.44
CA ALA A 47 -14.16 -10.59 2.45
C ALA A 47 -15.64 -10.43 2.08
N ALA A 48 -15.93 -10.21 0.80
CA ALA A 48 -17.29 -10.10 0.33
C ALA A 48 -18.09 -11.39 0.55
N ARG A 49 -17.46 -12.54 0.28
CA ARG A 49 -18.11 -13.86 0.50
C ARG A 49 -18.28 -14.18 1.97
N ALA A 50 -17.32 -13.79 2.80
CA ALA A 50 -17.31 -14.11 4.23
C ALA A 50 -18.05 -13.07 5.09
N GLY A 51 -18.47 -11.94 4.51
CA GLY A 51 -19.15 -10.86 5.25
C GLY A 51 -18.21 -10.14 6.20
N VAL A 52 -16.94 -9.99 5.85
CA VAL A 52 -15.91 -9.38 6.69
C VAL A 52 -15.66 -7.94 6.26
N PHE A 53 -15.63 -7.01 7.23
CA PHE A 53 -15.45 -5.58 6.99
C PHE A 53 -14.09 -5.04 7.43
N ALA A 54 -13.26 -5.85 8.08
CA ALA A 54 -11.91 -5.47 8.51
C ALA A 54 -10.97 -6.65 8.25
N TYR A 55 -9.91 -6.42 7.47
CA TYR A 55 -9.00 -7.51 7.12
C TYR A 55 -7.64 -7.00 6.68
N ARG A 56 -6.63 -7.83 6.86
CA ARG A 56 -5.25 -7.52 6.44
C ARG A 56 -5.06 -7.86 4.97
N ILE A 57 -4.53 -6.89 4.23
CA ILE A 57 -4.23 -7.03 2.80
C ILE A 57 -2.78 -7.47 2.59
N TYR A 58 -1.86 -6.86 3.34
CA TYR A 58 -0.43 -7.05 3.16
C TYR A 58 0.22 -7.22 4.54
N ASP A 59 1.15 -8.16 4.66
CA ASP A 59 1.83 -8.45 5.92
C ASP A 59 3.28 -8.83 5.66
N ALA A 60 4.13 -7.82 5.43
CA ALA A 60 5.56 -7.98 5.18
C ALA A 60 5.88 -9.03 4.09
N ASP A 61 5.01 -9.12 3.07
CA ASP A 61 5.16 -10.09 1.99
C ASP A 61 6.48 -9.96 1.24
N LEU A 62 6.99 -8.72 1.13
CA LEU A 62 8.29 -8.42 0.56
C LEU A 62 9.23 -7.96 1.68
N PRO A 63 10.42 -8.56 1.81
CA PRO A 63 11.32 -8.26 2.95
C PRO A 63 11.70 -6.79 3.07
N ASN A 64 11.82 -6.08 1.95
CA ASN A 64 12.21 -4.68 1.94
C ASN A 64 11.08 -3.72 2.34
N TYR A 65 9.86 -4.22 2.43
CA TYR A 65 8.67 -3.46 2.82
C TYR A 65 8.02 -4.15 4.01
N ALA A 66 8.66 -3.99 5.17
CA ALA A 66 8.29 -4.67 6.41
C ALA A 66 7.17 -3.91 7.13
N LEU A 67 5.97 -3.97 6.58
CA LEU A 67 4.81 -3.30 7.15
C LEU A 67 3.56 -4.14 6.98
N ALA A 68 2.53 -3.80 7.74
CA ALA A 68 1.21 -4.40 7.64
C ALA A 68 0.21 -3.37 7.14
N VAL A 69 -0.65 -3.76 6.21
CA VAL A 69 -1.69 -2.90 5.67
C VAL A 69 -3.05 -3.54 5.93
N ASP A 70 -3.84 -2.88 6.77
CA ASP A 70 -5.18 -3.34 7.15
C ASP A 70 -6.23 -2.41 6.56
N LEU A 71 -7.25 -2.99 5.95
CA LEU A 71 -8.36 -2.24 5.38
C LEU A 71 -9.60 -2.42 6.27
N TYR A 72 -10.24 -1.29 6.56
CA TYR A 72 -11.48 -1.23 7.32
C TYR A 72 -12.55 -0.59 6.45
N ARG A 73 -13.69 -1.25 6.32
CA ARG A 73 -14.81 -0.73 5.56
C ARG A 73 -15.98 -0.46 6.48
N GLU A 74 -16.51 0.75 6.41
CA GLU A 74 -17.67 1.11 7.19
C GLU A 74 -18.92 0.43 6.61
N ALA A 75 -19.68 -0.26 7.48
CA ALA A 75 -20.81 -1.08 7.05
C ALA A 75 -21.94 -0.26 6.42
N GLU A 76 -22.18 0.94 6.94
CA GLU A 76 -23.30 1.78 6.48
C GLU A 76 -23.00 2.54 5.19
N THR A 77 -21.81 3.12 5.09
CA THR A 77 -21.43 3.97 3.97
C THR A 77 -20.61 3.25 2.90
N GLY A 78 -19.98 2.13 3.25
CA GLY A 78 -19.04 1.44 2.38
C GLY A 78 -17.69 2.14 2.25
N GLU A 79 -17.48 3.23 2.95
CA GLU A 79 -16.21 3.95 2.92
C GLU A 79 -15.08 3.14 3.52
N ALA A 80 -13.94 3.14 2.85
CA ALA A 80 -12.77 2.42 3.30
C ALA A 80 -11.80 3.34 4.03
N ALA A 81 -11.17 2.81 5.08
CA ALA A 81 -10.04 3.42 5.75
C ALA A 81 -8.91 2.38 5.83
N VAL A 82 -7.68 2.84 5.89
CA VAL A 82 -6.50 1.98 5.88
C VAL A 82 -5.63 2.30 7.08
N HIS A 83 -5.21 1.27 7.79
CA HIS A 83 -4.24 1.39 8.87
C HIS A 83 -2.93 0.76 8.42
N VAL A 84 -1.83 1.49 8.57
CA VAL A 84 -0.49 1.02 8.23
C VAL A 84 0.34 0.93 9.49
N ALA A 85 0.92 -0.22 9.75
CA ALA A 85 1.86 -0.42 10.85
C ALA A 85 3.20 -0.86 10.28
N GLU A 86 4.28 -0.24 10.74
CA GLU A 86 5.63 -0.63 10.35
C GLU A 86 6.20 -1.59 11.38
N TYR A 87 6.76 -2.71 10.92
CA TYR A 87 7.51 -3.60 11.78
C TYR A 87 8.89 -3.00 12.06
N GLU A 88 9.43 -3.27 13.23
CA GLU A 88 10.77 -2.82 13.59
C GLU A 88 11.79 -3.40 12.62
N ALA A 89 12.60 -2.53 12.02
CA ALA A 89 13.63 -2.97 11.09
C ALA A 89 14.77 -3.67 11.86
N PRO A 90 15.37 -4.74 11.29
CA PRO A 90 16.57 -5.33 11.86
C PRO A 90 17.67 -4.29 12.02
N SER A 91 18.49 -4.43 13.04
CA SER A 91 19.53 -3.45 13.40
C SER A 91 20.58 -3.21 12.30
N HIS A 92 20.71 -4.13 11.35
CA HIS A 92 21.66 -4.00 10.23
C HIS A 92 21.11 -3.22 9.05
N ILE A 93 19.84 -2.83 9.08
CA ILE A 93 19.23 -2.04 8.00
C ILE A 93 19.45 -0.55 8.25
N ASP A 94 19.88 0.17 7.21
CA ASP A 94 20.03 1.61 7.24
C ASP A 94 18.68 2.28 7.52
N GLU A 95 18.63 3.08 8.57
CA GLU A 95 17.40 3.79 8.98
C GLU A 95 16.89 4.75 7.90
N ALA A 96 17.78 5.44 7.19
CA ALA A 96 17.39 6.35 6.12
C ALA A 96 16.74 5.58 4.96
N LYS A 97 17.25 4.41 4.64
CA LYS A 97 16.71 3.55 3.59
C LYS A 97 15.34 3.00 3.99
N ALA A 98 15.19 2.56 5.23
CA ALA A 98 13.91 2.10 5.76
C ALA A 98 12.86 3.22 5.74
N ALA A 99 13.24 4.44 6.13
CA ALA A 99 12.36 5.59 6.11
C ALA A 99 11.88 5.94 4.70
N ARG A 100 12.76 5.86 3.70
CA ARG A 100 12.41 6.10 2.30
C ARG A 100 11.44 5.04 1.77
N ARG A 101 11.64 3.79 2.14
CA ARG A 101 10.73 2.70 1.76
C ARG A 101 9.36 2.87 2.36
N LEU A 102 9.27 3.29 3.62
CA LEU A 102 8.00 3.59 4.26
C LEU A 102 7.31 4.77 3.57
N GLU A 103 8.05 5.81 3.25
CA GLU A 103 7.51 6.97 2.52
C GLU A 103 6.96 6.56 1.16
N ASP A 104 7.69 5.72 0.42
CA ASP A 104 7.24 5.17 -0.86
C ASP A 104 5.94 4.36 -0.70
N ALA A 105 5.89 3.50 0.30
CA ALA A 105 4.70 2.69 0.56
C ALA A 105 3.49 3.56 0.88
N LEU A 106 3.67 4.59 1.71
CA LEU A 106 2.59 5.52 2.06
C LEU A 106 2.11 6.35 0.87
N ALA A 107 3.00 6.63 -0.09
CA ALA A 107 2.63 7.32 -1.33
C ALA A 107 1.85 6.40 -2.29
N ILE A 108 2.16 5.12 -2.28
CA ILE A 108 1.55 4.11 -3.18
C ILE A 108 0.17 3.67 -2.70
N ILE A 109 -0.01 3.51 -1.39
CA ILE A 109 -1.22 2.91 -0.82
C ILE A 109 -2.52 3.62 -1.25
N PRO A 110 -2.65 4.95 -1.12
CA PRO A 110 -3.89 5.62 -1.49
C PRO A 110 -4.32 5.37 -2.95
N PRO A 111 -3.47 5.64 -3.97
CA PRO A 111 -3.89 5.40 -5.35
C PRO A 111 -4.08 3.91 -5.66
N ALA A 112 -3.27 3.03 -5.09
CA ALA A 112 -3.38 1.59 -5.34
C ALA A 112 -4.69 1.01 -4.82
N LEU A 113 -5.16 1.48 -3.68
CA LEU A 113 -6.39 0.97 -3.06
C LEU A 113 -7.62 1.83 -3.36
N GLY A 114 -7.45 2.97 -4.03
CA GLY A 114 -8.54 3.89 -4.30
C GLY A 114 -9.11 4.53 -3.05
N VAL A 115 -8.27 4.76 -2.04
CA VAL A 115 -8.66 5.36 -0.76
C VAL A 115 -8.03 6.75 -0.67
N PRO A 116 -8.78 7.78 -0.24
CA PRO A 116 -8.19 9.10 -0.06
C PRO A 116 -7.04 9.09 0.94
N GLU A 117 -6.02 9.90 0.69
CA GLU A 117 -4.85 10.01 1.56
C GLU A 117 -5.23 10.28 3.02
N ALA A 118 -6.26 11.09 3.25
CA ALA A 118 -6.73 11.41 4.60
C ALA A 118 -7.31 10.21 5.35
N ARG A 119 -7.59 9.10 4.68
CA ARG A 119 -8.15 7.90 5.31
C ARG A 119 -7.13 6.77 5.44
N VAL A 120 -5.87 7.07 5.24
CA VAL A 120 -4.76 6.13 5.42
C VAL A 120 -4.02 6.42 6.71
#